data_5cd2ede18bd10629936f0744dd4aa877
#
_entry.id   5cd2ede18bd10629936f0744dd4aa877
#
_cell.length_a   1.000
_cell.length_b   1.000
_cell.length_c   1.000
_cell.angle_alpha   90.00
_cell.angle_beta   90.00
_cell.angle_gamma   90.00
#
_symmetry.space_group_name_H-M   'P 1'
#
loop_
_entity.id
_entity.type
_entity.pdbx_description
1 polymer ?
#
loop_
_entity_poly.entity_id
_entity_poly.type
_entity_poly.pdbx_seq_one_letter_code
_entity_poly.pdbx_strand_id
1 'polypeptide(L)'
;PCCNINPHVWKSNASDLNHPNLIEIRELLTEGEWPIACSNCKNSEKVSGTSMRTIWNHALNDYDIPMSTIVDPNNVYYLDLTFSNKCNSKCMTCNPLSSDQWGKEYFEIWGRPVGDINELNKTTVNPNDINHLKIYIAEDNTIDIYNTYPNVTRIAFVGGEPTIMEEHTLFCQQLITGDRAKNITLSYVTNLTSITNSLIELWSHFKGIHLNLSIDGYGKVNDYIRYPFKWSKIEKNTRLLFDLHKKEPHKYSLNLSHTVSVFNIIQSPKLLNWWCDLCDE
;
A
#
# COMPACT_ATOMS: atom_id res chain seq x y z
N PRO A 1 5.25 -2.31 13.32
CA PRO A 1 5.65 -0.90 13.31
C PRO A 1 4.60 -0.07 12.59
N CYS A 2 4.35 1.14 13.08
CA CYS A 2 3.38 2.05 12.48
C CYS A 2 4.04 2.80 11.33
N CYS A 3 3.36 2.91 10.18
CA CYS A 3 3.83 3.67 9.02
C CYS A 3 4.07 5.18 9.28
N ASN A 4 3.59 5.70 10.42
CA ASN A 4 3.77 7.09 10.86
C ASN A 4 4.90 7.29 11.88
N ILE A 5 5.72 6.28 12.15
CA ILE A 5 6.92 6.46 12.98
C ILE A 5 7.87 7.40 12.23
N ASN A 6 8.34 8.43 12.93
CA ASN A 6 9.30 9.37 12.36
C ASN A 6 10.56 8.60 11.90
N PRO A 7 10.90 8.63 10.60
CA PRO A 7 12.04 7.88 10.05
C PRO A 7 13.38 8.30 10.63
N HIS A 8 13.49 9.49 11.24
CA HIS A 8 14.69 9.92 11.95
C HIS A 8 14.91 9.19 13.28
N VAL A 9 13.87 8.56 13.82
CA VAL A 9 13.93 7.75 15.05
C VAL A 9 14.18 6.27 14.74
N TRP A 10 14.01 5.88 13.48
CA TRP A 10 14.07 4.49 13.04
C TRP A 10 15.02 4.29 11.86
N LYS A 11 16.16 3.64 12.10
CA LYS A 11 17.14 3.25 11.07
C LYS A 11 17.42 1.74 11.06
N SER A 12 16.47 0.87 11.38
CA SER A 12 16.72 -0.56 11.33
C SER A 12 15.95 -1.22 10.19
N ASN A 13 16.47 -2.37 9.71
CA ASN A 13 15.77 -3.24 8.80
C ASN A 13 14.41 -3.62 9.39
N ALA A 14 13.34 -3.49 8.60
CA ALA A 14 11.96 -3.74 9.02
C ALA A 14 11.71 -5.18 9.53
N SER A 15 12.67 -6.08 9.35
CA SER A 15 12.63 -7.46 9.80
C SER A 15 12.94 -7.66 11.29
N ASP A 16 13.58 -6.68 11.97
CA ASP A 16 13.89 -6.80 13.39
C ASP A 16 12.79 -6.22 14.28
N LEU A 17 11.75 -7.02 14.52
CA LEU A 17 10.66 -6.66 15.43
C LEU A 17 11.12 -6.54 16.90
N ASN A 18 12.31 -7.05 17.23
CA ASN A 18 12.89 -7.00 18.56
C ASN A 18 13.98 -5.91 18.68
N HIS A 19 14.04 -4.99 17.71
CA HIS A 19 14.94 -3.84 17.83
C HIS A 19 14.64 -3.06 19.11
N PRO A 20 15.68 -2.64 19.89
CA PRO A 20 15.50 -1.97 21.19
C PRO A 20 14.51 -0.80 21.17
N ASN A 21 14.55 0.04 20.14
CA ASN A 21 13.61 1.17 20.00
C ASN A 21 12.15 0.72 19.87
N LEU A 22 11.89 -0.46 19.25
CA LEU A 22 10.52 -1.01 19.17
C LEU A 22 10.06 -1.60 20.49
N ILE A 23 10.96 -2.22 21.23
CA ILE A 23 10.69 -2.72 22.57
C ILE A 23 10.30 -1.55 23.46
N GLU A 24 11.11 -0.50 23.49
CA GLU A 24 10.83 0.73 24.27
C GLU A 24 9.48 1.35 23.90
N ILE A 25 9.17 1.49 22.59
CA ILE A 25 7.89 2.03 22.13
C ILE A 25 6.71 1.18 22.63
N ARG A 26 6.86 -0.15 22.61
CA ARG A 26 5.79 -1.06 23.08
C ARG A 26 5.60 -0.97 24.59
N GLU A 27 6.69 -0.94 25.35
CA GLU A 27 6.67 -0.80 26.81
C GLU A 27 5.96 0.50 27.22
N LEU A 28 6.39 1.64 26.68
CA LEU A 28 5.76 2.94 26.94
C LEU A 28 4.26 2.94 26.61
N LEU A 29 3.88 2.40 25.44
CA LEU A 29 2.47 2.33 25.06
C LEU A 29 1.64 1.40 25.97
N THR A 30 2.25 0.34 26.51
CA THR A 30 1.61 -0.57 27.45
C THR A 30 1.38 0.11 28.81
N GLU A 31 2.29 0.98 29.22
CA GLU A 31 2.17 1.81 30.42
C GLU A 31 1.22 3.01 30.25
N GLY A 32 0.67 3.21 29.05
CA GLY A 32 -0.21 4.34 28.71
C GLY A 32 0.56 5.62 28.36
N GLU A 33 1.88 5.54 28.27
CA GLU A 33 2.73 6.65 27.91
C GLU A 33 2.84 6.81 26.38
N TRP A 34 3.10 8.05 25.95
CA TRP A 34 3.23 8.36 24.54
C TRP A 34 4.69 8.56 24.13
N PRO A 35 5.29 7.60 23.39
CA PRO A 35 6.61 7.79 22.80
C PRO A 35 6.66 9.01 21.87
N ILE A 36 7.81 9.67 21.77
CA ILE A 36 8.01 10.81 20.83
C ILE A 36 7.70 10.40 19.40
N ALA A 37 8.06 9.18 19.03
CA ALA A 37 7.77 8.59 17.72
C ALA A 37 6.26 8.54 17.37
N CYS A 38 5.39 8.56 18.39
CA CYS A 38 3.93 8.52 18.25
C CYS A 38 3.25 9.90 18.36
N SER A 39 4.02 10.99 18.35
CA SER A 39 3.52 12.37 18.53
C SER A 39 2.44 12.75 17.49
N ASN A 40 2.54 12.29 16.24
CA ASN A 40 1.53 12.56 15.22
C ASN A 40 0.15 11.97 15.60
N CYS A 41 0.11 10.71 16.02
CA CYS A 41 -1.13 10.09 16.48
C CYS A 41 -1.66 10.77 17.73
N LYS A 42 -0.78 11.07 18.72
CA LYS A 42 -1.15 11.82 19.94
C LYS A 42 -1.84 13.14 19.63
N ASN A 43 -1.26 13.91 18.69
CA ASN A 43 -1.81 15.21 18.30
C ASN A 43 -3.13 15.08 17.54
N SER A 44 -3.23 14.11 16.62
CA SER A 44 -4.48 13.84 15.91
C SER A 44 -5.61 13.45 16.88
N GLU A 45 -5.35 12.57 17.83
CA GLU A 45 -6.34 12.13 18.81
C GLU A 45 -6.82 13.28 19.73
N LYS A 46 -5.93 14.22 20.06
CA LYS A 46 -6.33 15.43 20.82
C LYS A 46 -7.29 16.34 20.06
N VAL A 47 -7.17 16.40 18.73
CA VAL A 47 -7.94 17.31 17.88
C VAL A 47 -9.24 16.67 17.40
N SER A 48 -9.17 15.43 16.92
CA SER A 48 -10.28 14.76 16.23
C SER A 48 -10.79 13.50 16.93
N GLY A 49 -10.14 13.05 18.00
CA GLY A 49 -10.44 11.76 18.64
C GLY A 49 -9.97 10.56 17.83
N THR A 50 -9.41 10.77 16.63
CA THR A 50 -9.01 9.70 15.71
C THR A 50 -7.56 9.83 15.27
N SER A 51 -6.91 8.71 15.01
CA SER A 51 -5.56 8.62 14.47
C SER A 51 -5.38 7.30 13.72
N MET A 52 -4.25 7.12 13.05
CA MET A 52 -3.91 5.82 12.47
C MET A 52 -3.88 4.70 13.53
N ARG A 53 -3.47 5.00 14.76
CA ARG A 53 -3.51 4.02 15.87
C ARG A 53 -4.94 3.57 16.19
N THR A 54 -5.87 4.51 16.33
CA THR A 54 -7.27 4.17 16.64
C THR A 54 -7.94 3.45 15.47
N ILE A 55 -7.68 3.89 14.23
CA ILE A 55 -8.17 3.22 13.02
C ILE A 55 -7.71 1.76 12.97
N TRP A 56 -6.41 1.52 13.20
CA TRP A 56 -5.88 0.15 13.20
C TRP A 56 -6.41 -0.69 14.37
N ASN A 57 -6.58 -0.11 15.56
CA ASN A 57 -7.18 -0.83 16.69
C ASN A 57 -8.61 -1.26 16.38
N HIS A 58 -9.40 -0.43 15.69
CA HIS A 58 -10.73 -0.83 15.22
C HIS A 58 -10.68 -1.92 14.15
N ALA A 59 -9.80 -1.75 13.16
CA ALA A 59 -9.63 -2.72 12.07
C ALA A 59 -9.19 -4.11 12.58
N LEU A 60 -8.41 -4.18 13.65
CA LEU A 60 -8.02 -5.46 14.26
C LEU A 60 -9.23 -6.24 14.83
N ASN A 61 -10.23 -5.54 15.36
CA ASN A 61 -11.48 -6.18 15.79
C ASN A 61 -12.25 -6.78 14.60
N ASP A 62 -12.24 -6.10 13.44
CA ASP A 62 -12.89 -6.58 12.22
C ASP A 62 -12.17 -7.79 11.61
N TYR A 63 -10.93 -8.04 12.04
CA TYR A 63 -10.11 -9.13 11.52
C TYR A 63 -10.16 -10.39 12.38
N ASP A 64 -11.03 -10.44 13.38
CA ASP A 64 -11.15 -11.55 14.36
C ASP A 64 -9.80 -11.89 15.03
N ILE A 65 -8.91 -10.90 15.18
CA ILE A 65 -7.65 -11.06 15.88
C ILE A 65 -7.87 -10.75 17.35
N PRO A 66 -7.79 -11.74 18.25
CA PRO A 66 -7.99 -11.49 19.68
C PRO A 66 -6.96 -10.49 20.20
N MET A 67 -7.40 -9.42 20.84
CA MET A 67 -6.49 -8.41 21.40
C MET A 67 -5.45 -9.01 22.37
N SER A 68 -5.79 -10.10 23.05
CA SER A 68 -4.89 -10.85 23.93
C SER A 68 -3.72 -11.53 23.19
N THR A 69 -3.82 -11.78 21.88
CA THR A 69 -2.78 -12.43 21.07
C THR A 69 -1.81 -11.44 20.45
N ILE A 70 -2.09 -10.13 20.54
CA ILE A 70 -1.25 -9.07 19.96
C ILE A 70 -0.02 -8.79 20.85
N VAL A 71 0.06 -9.35 22.04
CA VAL A 71 1.14 -9.08 23.01
C VAL A 71 2.47 -9.75 22.63
N ASP A 72 2.44 -10.84 21.83
CA ASP A 72 3.66 -11.48 21.34
C ASP A 72 4.18 -10.74 20.08
N PRO A 73 5.34 -10.08 20.17
CA PRO A 73 5.92 -9.34 19.03
C PRO A 73 6.28 -10.24 17.84
N ASN A 74 6.41 -11.55 18.05
CA ASN A 74 6.68 -12.53 16.99
C ASN A 74 5.39 -13.00 16.31
N ASN A 75 4.23 -12.65 16.85
CA ASN A 75 2.93 -13.08 16.35
C ASN A 75 2.36 -12.02 15.38
N VAL A 76 2.81 -12.05 14.15
CA VAL A 76 2.42 -11.11 13.10
C VAL A 76 1.25 -11.67 12.30
N TYR A 77 0.16 -10.91 12.22
CA TYR A 77 -1.06 -11.26 11.47
C TYR A 77 -1.24 -10.48 10.17
N TYR A 78 -0.64 -9.30 10.10
CA TYR A 78 -0.75 -8.38 8.98
C TYR A 78 0.64 -7.94 8.50
N LEU A 79 0.88 -8.06 7.20
CA LEU A 79 2.08 -7.54 6.54
C LEU A 79 1.70 -6.45 5.54
N ASP A 80 2.44 -5.36 5.56
CA ASP A 80 2.39 -4.29 4.56
C ASP A 80 3.70 -4.35 3.76
N LEU A 81 3.60 -4.74 2.48
CA LEU A 81 4.74 -5.03 1.64
C LEU A 81 4.86 -4.03 0.48
N THR A 82 6.03 -3.45 0.35
CA THR A 82 6.43 -2.62 -0.78
C THR A 82 7.63 -3.26 -1.47
N PHE A 83 7.46 -3.87 -2.64
CA PHE A 83 8.57 -4.50 -3.38
C PHE A 83 9.47 -3.46 -4.05
N SER A 84 8.88 -2.43 -4.62
CA SER A 84 9.61 -1.32 -5.24
C SER A 84 8.67 -0.14 -5.52
N ASN A 85 9.23 0.94 -6.07
CA ASN A 85 8.46 2.06 -6.60
C ASN A 85 8.17 1.91 -8.12
N LYS A 86 8.36 0.71 -8.70
CA LYS A 86 8.05 0.45 -10.10
C LYS A 86 6.57 0.71 -10.37
N CYS A 87 6.30 1.65 -11.28
CA CYS A 87 4.95 2.06 -11.63
C CYS A 87 4.87 2.33 -13.14
N ASN A 88 3.70 2.15 -13.72
CA ASN A 88 3.44 2.48 -15.11
C ASN A 88 2.66 3.80 -15.28
N SER A 89 2.53 4.58 -14.21
CA SER A 89 1.81 5.86 -14.18
C SER A 89 2.68 7.00 -13.65
N LYS A 90 2.35 8.23 -14.10
CA LYS A 90 2.86 9.50 -13.57
C LYS A 90 1.67 10.34 -13.07
N CYS A 91 1.05 9.91 -11.96
CA CYS A 91 -0.10 10.63 -11.41
C CYS A 91 0.31 12.00 -10.86
N MET A 92 -0.50 13.03 -11.09
CA MET A 92 -0.22 14.40 -10.66
C MET A 92 -0.09 14.56 -9.13
N THR A 93 -0.74 13.66 -8.38
CA THR A 93 -0.71 13.63 -6.91
C THR A 93 0.36 12.70 -6.34
N CYS A 94 1.17 12.09 -7.21
CA CYS A 94 2.22 11.15 -6.84
C CYS A 94 3.60 11.84 -6.78
N ASN A 95 4.59 11.09 -6.32
CA ASN A 95 5.96 11.57 -6.17
C ASN A 95 6.97 10.50 -6.65
N PRO A 96 8.24 10.85 -6.85
CA PRO A 96 9.28 9.93 -7.30
C PRO A 96 9.57 8.74 -6.37
N LEU A 97 9.29 8.84 -5.07
CA LEU A 97 9.46 7.71 -4.14
C LEU A 97 8.42 6.63 -4.36
N SER A 98 7.25 7.00 -4.90
CA SER A 98 6.13 6.10 -5.17
C SER A 98 5.95 5.75 -6.65
N SER A 99 6.74 6.34 -7.55
CA SER A 99 6.73 6.02 -8.99
C SER A 99 8.10 6.28 -9.63
N ASP A 100 8.72 5.24 -10.15
CA ASP A 100 9.98 5.33 -10.89
C ASP A 100 9.86 6.18 -12.17
N GLN A 101 8.66 6.30 -12.73
CA GLN A 101 8.40 7.16 -13.90
C GLN A 101 8.57 8.65 -13.54
N TRP A 102 8.13 9.05 -12.33
CA TRP A 102 8.39 10.38 -11.79
C TRP A 102 9.87 10.59 -11.46
N GLY A 103 10.54 9.56 -10.98
CA GLY A 103 11.98 9.61 -10.68
C GLY A 103 12.80 9.98 -11.91
N LYS A 104 12.51 9.36 -13.07
CA LYS A 104 13.16 9.64 -14.34
C LYS A 104 12.92 11.09 -14.80
N GLU A 105 11.65 11.52 -14.84
CA GLU A 105 11.28 12.87 -15.28
C GLU A 105 11.83 13.96 -14.34
N TYR A 106 11.77 13.71 -13.04
CA TYR A 106 12.34 14.61 -12.05
C TYR A 106 13.84 14.80 -12.25
N PHE A 107 14.55 13.71 -12.56
CA PHE A 107 15.97 13.77 -12.85
C PHE A 107 16.24 14.56 -14.14
N GLU A 108 15.45 14.36 -15.20
CA GLU A 108 15.58 15.10 -16.46
C GLU A 108 15.38 16.63 -16.24
N ILE A 109 14.42 17.00 -15.38
CA ILE A 109 14.11 18.42 -15.12
C ILE A 109 15.14 19.07 -14.19
N TRP A 110 15.54 18.39 -13.14
CA TRP A 110 16.31 18.99 -12.04
C TRP A 110 17.78 18.58 -11.98
N GLY A 111 18.21 17.61 -12.82
CA GLY A 111 19.58 17.09 -12.87
C GLY A 111 20.03 16.40 -11.57
N ARG A 112 19.07 16.02 -10.71
CA ARG A 112 19.34 15.37 -9.42
C ARG A 112 18.24 14.38 -9.05
N PRO A 113 18.55 13.28 -8.34
CA PRO A 113 17.54 12.36 -7.86
C PRO A 113 16.73 12.99 -6.73
N VAL A 114 15.54 12.44 -6.50
CA VAL A 114 14.74 12.77 -5.32
C VAL A 114 15.19 11.86 -4.19
N GLY A 115 15.87 12.42 -3.23
CA GLY A 115 16.19 11.81 -1.97
C GLY A 115 15.72 12.69 -0.83
N ASP A 116 15.99 12.32 0.40
CA ASP A 116 15.79 13.19 1.56
C ASP A 116 16.43 14.55 1.27
N ILE A 117 15.65 15.61 1.43
CA ILE A 117 16.11 17.00 1.21
C ILE A 117 17.41 17.29 1.96
N ASN A 118 17.64 16.62 3.09
CA ASN A 118 18.85 16.76 3.89
C ASN A 118 20.05 15.95 3.35
N GLU A 119 19.83 14.90 2.58
CA GLU A 119 20.91 14.14 1.91
C GLU A 119 21.22 14.68 0.50
N LEU A 120 20.27 15.34 -0.14
CA LEU A 120 20.42 15.94 -1.47
C LEU A 120 21.56 16.96 -1.56
N ASN A 121 21.96 17.52 -0.47
CA ASN A 121 23.09 18.48 -0.42
C ASN A 121 24.47 17.82 -0.36
N LYS A 122 24.57 16.48 -0.29
CA LYS A 122 25.83 15.79 0.02
C LYS A 122 26.38 14.81 -1.03
N THR A 123 25.63 14.43 -2.05
CA THR A 123 26.10 13.42 -3.02
C THR A 123 25.75 13.77 -4.46
N THR A 124 26.75 13.75 -5.33
CA THR A 124 26.58 13.63 -6.79
C THR A 124 26.13 12.20 -7.09
N VAL A 125 24.86 12.00 -7.38
CA VAL A 125 24.32 10.67 -7.70
C VAL A 125 24.36 10.48 -9.21
N ASN A 126 24.85 9.31 -9.64
CA ASN A 126 24.87 8.91 -11.04
C ASN A 126 23.42 8.73 -11.55
N PRO A 127 23.01 9.40 -12.64
CA PRO A 127 21.66 9.30 -13.20
C PRO A 127 21.26 7.89 -13.63
N ASN A 128 22.24 7.05 -13.93
CA ASN A 128 22.02 5.67 -14.33
C ASN A 128 21.88 4.71 -13.14
N ASP A 129 22.09 5.18 -11.93
CA ASP A 129 21.93 4.38 -10.72
C ASP A 129 20.52 4.53 -10.16
N ILE A 130 19.58 3.88 -10.82
CA ILE A 130 18.16 3.81 -10.41
C ILE A 130 18.00 3.10 -9.05
N ASN A 131 19.04 2.44 -8.56
CA ASN A 131 19.01 1.67 -7.33
C ASN A 131 18.80 2.54 -6.08
N HIS A 132 19.15 3.82 -6.11
CA HIS A 132 18.87 4.74 -5.00
C HIS A 132 17.38 5.11 -4.82
N LEU A 133 16.52 4.78 -5.79
CA LEU A 133 15.06 4.98 -5.71
C LEU A 133 14.31 3.69 -5.34
N LYS A 134 14.99 2.57 -5.21
CA LYS A 134 14.37 1.34 -4.75
C LYS A 134 14.18 1.40 -3.24
N ILE A 135 12.93 1.46 -2.80
CA ILE A 135 12.58 1.14 -1.42
C ILE A 135 12.71 -0.38 -1.30
N TYR A 136 13.79 -0.83 -0.67
CA TYR A 136 14.13 -2.24 -0.62
C TYR A 136 13.27 -3.03 0.35
N ILE A 137 12.66 -4.08 -0.15
CA ILE A 137 12.72 -5.37 0.52
C ILE A 137 13.98 -6.03 -0.06
N ALA A 138 14.90 -6.43 0.82
CA ALA A 138 16.15 -7.05 0.40
C ALA A 138 15.88 -8.19 -0.58
N GLU A 139 16.62 -8.24 -1.69
CA GLU A 139 16.41 -9.17 -2.80
C GLU A 139 16.38 -10.65 -2.38
N ASP A 140 16.91 -10.99 -1.21
CA ASP A 140 17.02 -12.37 -0.69
C ASP A 140 16.02 -12.77 0.40
N ASN A 141 15.17 -11.87 0.91
CA ASN A 141 14.40 -12.11 2.16
C ASN A 141 12.89 -12.30 2.00
N THR A 142 12.33 -12.29 0.80
CA THR A 142 10.88 -12.54 0.61
C THR A 142 10.47 -13.95 1.09
N ILE A 143 11.37 -14.94 0.98
CA ILE A 143 11.16 -16.31 1.44
C ILE A 143 11.17 -16.40 2.96
N ASP A 144 12.05 -15.64 3.63
CA ASP A 144 12.17 -15.66 5.10
C ASP A 144 10.96 -15.01 5.79
N ILE A 145 10.37 -13.94 5.21
CA ILE A 145 9.15 -13.34 5.75
C ILE A 145 8.03 -14.38 5.84
N TYR A 146 7.91 -15.23 4.81
CA TYR A 146 6.92 -16.30 4.77
C TYR A 146 7.09 -17.34 5.87
N ASN A 147 8.33 -17.81 6.11
CA ASN A 147 8.64 -18.79 7.12
C ASN A 147 8.68 -18.19 8.54
N THR A 148 9.08 -16.94 8.64
CA THR A 148 9.24 -16.22 9.91
C THR A 148 7.90 -15.88 10.55
N TYR A 149 6.84 -15.63 9.74
CA TYR A 149 5.54 -15.18 10.25
C TYR A 149 4.40 -16.15 9.90
N PRO A 150 4.30 -17.30 10.59
CA PRO A 150 3.34 -18.36 10.27
C PRO A 150 1.88 -17.96 10.46
N ASN A 151 1.60 -16.96 11.29
CA ASN A 151 0.25 -16.54 11.64
C ASN A 151 -0.29 -15.41 10.75
N VAL A 152 0.44 -15.00 9.71
CA VAL A 152 -0.03 -13.99 8.79
C VAL A 152 -1.29 -14.47 8.06
N THR A 153 -2.35 -13.68 8.20
CA THR A 153 -3.65 -13.87 7.54
C THR A 153 -4.01 -12.76 6.56
N ARG A 154 -3.27 -11.65 6.60
CA ARG A 154 -3.47 -10.50 5.70
C ARG A 154 -2.15 -9.96 5.19
N ILE A 155 -2.12 -9.67 3.89
CA ILE A 155 -0.97 -9.06 3.24
C ILE A 155 -1.46 -7.91 2.38
N ALA A 156 -0.96 -6.70 2.64
CA ALA A 156 -1.19 -5.55 1.79
C ALA A 156 0.00 -5.31 0.87
N PHE A 157 -0.30 -5.02 -0.37
CA PHE A 157 0.69 -4.60 -1.37
C PHE A 157 0.49 -3.12 -1.69
N VAL A 158 1.53 -2.35 -1.42
CA VAL A 158 1.58 -0.90 -1.64
C VAL A 158 2.85 -0.52 -2.41
N GLY A 159 3.01 0.77 -2.72
CA GLY A 159 4.15 1.28 -3.47
C GLY A 159 4.02 0.99 -4.96
N GLY A 160 4.46 1.91 -5.84
CA GLY A 160 4.36 1.79 -7.28
C GLY A 160 2.99 1.29 -7.77
N GLU A 161 3.02 0.27 -8.61
CA GLU A 161 1.85 -0.53 -8.99
C GLU A 161 2.13 -2.02 -8.77
N PRO A 162 1.63 -2.62 -7.69
CA PRO A 162 1.95 -4.01 -7.33
C PRO A 162 1.62 -5.04 -8.42
N THR A 163 0.54 -4.81 -9.17
CA THR A 163 0.03 -5.76 -10.17
C THR A 163 0.92 -5.94 -11.41
N ILE A 164 1.94 -5.09 -11.57
CA ILE A 164 2.91 -5.20 -12.67
C ILE A 164 4.29 -5.73 -12.22
N MET A 165 4.46 -6.00 -10.92
CA MET A 165 5.73 -6.43 -10.36
C MET A 165 5.87 -7.95 -10.43
N GLU A 166 7.02 -8.42 -10.92
CA GLU A 166 7.32 -9.84 -10.97
C GLU A 166 7.47 -10.42 -9.56
N GLU A 167 8.09 -9.66 -8.66
CA GLU A 167 8.30 -10.02 -7.25
C GLU A 167 6.97 -10.29 -6.54
N HIS A 168 5.94 -9.50 -6.81
CA HIS A 168 4.59 -9.74 -6.31
C HIS A 168 4.04 -11.09 -6.78
N THR A 169 4.18 -11.38 -8.08
CA THR A 169 3.68 -12.63 -8.67
C THR A 169 4.40 -13.84 -8.08
N LEU A 170 5.73 -13.79 -7.99
CA LEU A 170 6.55 -14.86 -7.42
C LEU A 170 6.23 -15.10 -5.95
N PHE A 171 6.08 -14.04 -5.17
CA PHE A 171 5.70 -14.14 -3.76
C PHE A 171 4.32 -14.80 -3.57
N CYS A 172 3.32 -14.40 -4.36
CA CYS A 172 2.00 -15.01 -4.32
C CYS A 172 2.04 -16.51 -4.72
N GLN A 173 2.83 -16.86 -5.74
CA GLN A 173 3.03 -18.26 -6.16
C GLN A 173 3.67 -19.10 -5.05
N GLN A 174 4.62 -18.57 -4.29
CA GLN A 174 5.19 -19.26 -3.13
C GLN A 174 4.15 -19.55 -2.05
N LEU A 175 3.26 -18.57 -1.75
CA LEU A 175 2.16 -18.77 -0.82
C LEU A 175 1.16 -19.84 -1.28
N ILE A 176 0.91 -19.94 -2.59
CA ILE A 176 0.05 -20.95 -3.20
C ILE A 176 0.72 -22.33 -3.07
N THR A 177 1.97 -22.44 -3.49
CA THR A 177 2.73 -23.69 -3.45
C THR A 177 2.90 -24.23 -2.02
N GLY A 178 3.05 -23.32 -1.04
CA GLY A 178 3.13 -23.63 0.40
C GLY A 178 1.78 -23.90 1.07
N ASP A 179 0.67 -24.00 0.32
CA ASP A 179 -0.70 -24.24 0.83
C ASP A 179 -1.19 -23.22 1.86
N ARG A 180 -0.67 -21.97 1.81
CA ARG A 180 -1.05 -20.89 2.73
C ARG A 180 -2.06 -19.92 2.15
N ALA A 181 -2.09 -19.76 0.84
CA ALA A 181 -2.91 -18.78 0.13
C ALA A 181 -4.39 -18.82 0.55
N LYS A 182 -4.95 -20.00 0.75
CA LYS A 182 -6.35 -20.22 1.15
C LYS A 182 -6.75 -19.62 2.50
N ASN A 183 -5.77 -19.29 3.35
CA ASN A 183 -5.99 -18.66 4.65
C ASN A 183 -5.65 -17.15 4.66
N ILE A 184 -5.15 -16.63 3.55
CA ILE A 184 -4.64 -15.25 3.45
C ILE A 184 -5.58 -14.40 2.61
N THR A 185 -5.89 -13.22 3.13
CA THR A 185 -6.54 -12.14 2.39
C THR A 185 -5.47 -11.18 1.87
N LEU A 186 -5.50 -10.91 0.56
CA LEU A 186 -4.64 -9.91 -0.07
C LEU A 186 -5.35 -8.55 -0.14
N SER A 187 -4.62 -7.49 0.10
CA SER A 187 -5.10 -6.11 -0.04
C SER A 187 -4.20 -5.34 -1.02
N TYR A 188 -4.80 -4.55 -1.89
CA TYR A 188 -4.08 -3.78 -2.90
C TYR A 188 -4.49 -2.32 -2.88
N VAL A 189 -3.53 -1.45 -3.12
CA VAL A 189 -3.77 -0.11 -3.67
C VAL A 189 -3.32 -0.16 -5.12
N THR A 190 -4.23 -0.06 -6.07
CA THR A 190 -3.93 -0.27 -7.50
C THR A 190 -4.48 0.84 -8.39
N ASN A 191 -3.72 1.16 -9.43
CA ASN A 191 -4.13 2.10 -10.47
C ASN A 191 -5.04 1.47 -11.55
N LEU A 192 -5.42 0.20 -11.40
CA LEU A 192 -6.34 -0.54 -12.27
C LEU A 192 -5.87 -0.79 -13.70
N THR A 193 -4.63 -0.52 -14.02
CA THR A 193 -4.17 -0.61 -15.41
C THR A 193 -3.82 -2.02 -15.86
N SER A 194 -3.62 -2.95 -14.91
CA SER A 194 -3.09 -4.29 -15.18
C SER A 194 -3.91 -5.40 -14.53
N ILE A 195 -5.24 -5.31 -14.63
CA ILE A 195 -6.14 -6.39 -14.21
C ILE A 195 -6.21 -7.42 -15.35
N THR A 196 -5.41 -8.48 -15.24
CA THR A 196 -5.28 -9.54 -16.26
C THR A 196 -5.96 -10.83 -15.82
N ASN A 197 -6.28 -11.72 -16.76
CA ASN A 197 -6.82 -13.03 -16.43
C ASN A 197 -5.88 -13.86 -15.56
N SER A 198 -4.56 -13.75 -15.78
CA SER A 198 -3.56 -14.44 -14.96
C SER A 198 -3.52 -13.90 -13.52
N LEU A 199 -3.74 -12.61 -13.31
CA LEU A 199 -3.85 -12.03 -11.99
C LEU A 199 -5.13 -12.48 -11.28
N ILE A 200 -6.26 -12.56 -11.99
CA ILE A 200 -7.53 -13.06 -11.45
C ILE A 200 -7.40 -14.55 -11.08
N GLU A 201 -6.76 -15.34 -11.92
CA GLU A 201 -6.47 -16.74 -11.64
C GLU A 201 -5.58 -16.88 -10.37
N LEU A 202 -4.53 -16.09 -10.25
CA LEU A 202 -3.70 -16.05 -9.05
C LEU A 202 -4.53 -15.70 -7.81
N TRP A 203 -5.41 -14.72 -7.89
CA TRP A 203 -6.31 -14.32 -6.80
C TRP A 203 -7.30 -15.43 -6.41
N SER A 204 -7.64 -16.33 -7.35
CA SER A 204 -8.60 -17.41 -7.09
C SER A 204 -8.15 -18.33 -5.95
N HIS A 205 -6.86 -18.46 -5.71
CA HIS A 205 -6.25 -19.30 -4.67
C HIS A 205 -6.33 -18.69 -3.26
N PHE A 206 -6.60 -17.38 -3.14
CA PHE A 206 -6.60 -16.68 -1.85
C PHE A 206 -7.97 -16.63 -1.19
N LYS A 207 -7.97 -16.49 0.15
CA LYS A 207 -9.20 -16.39 0.95
C LYS A 207 -10.05 -15.19 0.57
N GLY A 208 -9.41 -14.05 0.35
CA GLY A 208 -10.10 -12.80 0.02
C GLY A 208 -9.19 -11.81 -0.70
N ILE A 209 -9.80 -10.90 -1.45
CA ILE A 209 -9.11 -9.86 -2.21
C ILE A 209 -9.78 -8.52 -1.91
N HIS A 210 -9.04 -7.62 -1.27
CA HIS A 210 -9.48 -6.26 -0.98
C HIS A 210 -8.77 -5.29 -1.90
N LEU A 211 -9.53 -4.51 -2.65
CA LEU A 211 -9.00 -3.61 -3.67
C LEU A 211 -9.37 -2.17 -3.36
N ASN A 212 -8.37 -1.34 -3.10
CA ASN A 212 -8.50 0.10 -3.05
C ASN A 212 -8.20 0.64 -4.46
N LEU A 213 -9.25 0.99 -5.16
CA LEU A 213 -9.21 1.39 -6.56
C LEU A 213 -8.87 2.88 -6.65
N SER A 214 -7.65 3.16 -7.10
CA SER A 214 -7.13 4.52 -7.19
C SER A 214 -7.71 5.24 -8.40
N ILE A 215 -8.81 5.99 -8.22
CA ILE A 215 -9.51 6.73 -9.27
C ILE A 215 -9.71 8.19 -8.80
N ASP A 216 -9.07 9.14 -9.50
CA ASP A 216 -9.05 10.53 -9.09
C ASP A 216 -9.96 11.45 -9.91
N GLY A 217 -10.78 10.90 -10.80
CA GLY A 217 -11.73 11.68 -11.59
C GLY A 217 -12.54 10.82 -12.55
N TYR A 218 -13.55 11.42 -13.14
CA TYR A 218 -14.37 10.79 -14.18
C TYR A 218 -13.91 11.21 -15.57
N GLY A 219 -13.77 10.26 -16.49
CA GLY A 219 -13.44 10.54 -17.89
C GLY A 219 -12.07 11.21 -18.06
N LYS A 220 -12.06 12.30 -18.83
CA LYS A 220 -10.83 13.05 -19.18
C LYS A 220 -10.09 13.64 -17.96
N VAL A 221 -10.78 13.89 -16.85
CA VAL A 221 -10.14 14.37 -15.62
C VAL A 221 -9.24 13.28 -15.06
N ASN A 222 -9.71 12.03 -15.04
CA ASN A 222 -8.86 10.92 -14.65
C ASN A 222 -7.69 10.70 -15.62
N ASP A 223 -7.91 10.85 -16.94
CA ASP A 223 -6.84 10.77 -17.95
C ASP A 223 -5.72 11.78 -17.69
N TYR A 224 -6.09 13.00 -17.27
CA TYR A 224 -5.14 14.05 -16.96
C TYR A 224 -4.37 13.77 -15.67
N ILE A 225 -5.08 13.42 -14.60
CA ILE A 225 -4.48 13.25 -13.28
C ILE A 225 -3.63 11.98 -13.22
N ARG A 226 -4.08 10.89 -13.87
CA ARG A 226 -3.43 9.57 -13.82
C ARG A 226 -2.79 9.18 -15.15
N TYR A 227 -2.04 10.11 -15.72
CA TYR A 227 -1.32 9.91 -16.97
C TYR A 227 -0.37 8.67 -16.91
N PRO A 228 -0.24 7.87 -18.00
CA PRO A 228 -0.76 8.10 -19.37
C PRO A 228 -2.05 7.34 -19.71
N PHE A 229 -2.72 6.75 -18.76
CA PHE A 229 -3.83 5.84 -19.03
C PHE A 229 -5.14 6.56 -19.37
N LYS A 230 -6.01 5.85 -20.11
CA LYS A 230 -7.29 6.36 -20.54
C LYS A 230 -8.42 5.82 -19.69
N TRP A 231 -9.39 6.66 -19.40
CA TRP A 231 -10.59 6.34 -18.65
C TRP A 231 -11.26 5.05 -19.11
N SER A 232 -11.37 4.85 -20.41
CA SER A 232 -12.01 3.65 -20.97
C SER A 232 -11.39 2.33 -20.47
N LYS A 233 -10.07 2.32 -20.22
CA LYS A 233 -9.38 1.17 -19.64
C LYS A 233 -9.70 1.01 -18.15
N ILE A 234 -9.67 2.11 -17.41
CA ILE A 234 -9.97 2.14 -15.98
C ILE A 234 -11.42 1.71 -15.73
N GLU A 235 -12.36 2.31 -16.44
CA GLU A 235 -13.78 1.96 -16.37
C GLU A 235 -14.04 0.49 -16.70
N LYS A 236 -13.45 -0.02 -17.80
CA LYS A 236 -13.56 -1.44 -18.16
C LYS A 236 -13.08 -2.36 -17.03
N ASN A 237 -11.91 -2.08 -16.47
CA ASN A 237 -11.33 -2.90 -15.41
C ASN A 237 -12.12 -2.77 -14.10
N THR A 238 -12.65 -1.59 -13.79
CA THR A 238 -13.53 -1.40 -12.64
C THR A 238 -14.79 -2.23 -12.77
N ARG A 239 -15.49 -2.19 -13.92
CA ARG A 239 -16.69 -3.01 -14.17
C ARG A 239 -16.38 -4.51 -14.07
N LEU A 240 -15.25 -4.97 -14.62
CA LEU A 240 -14.80 -6.37 -14.46
C LEU A 240 -14.66 -6.77 -13.00
N LEU A 241 -14.10 -5.88 -12.15
CA LEU A 241 -13.97 -6.15 -10.72
C LEU A 241 -15.34 -6.16 -10.00
N PHE A 242 -16.27 -5.30 -10.38
CA PHE A 242 -17.64 -5.35 -9.88
C PHE A 242 -18.35 -6.65 -10.27
N ASP A 243 -18.15 -7.15 -11.51
CA ASP A 243 -18.67 -8.44 -11.93
C ASP A 243 -18.10 -9.61 -11.11
N LEU A 244 -16.82 -9.55 -10.73
CA LEU A 244 -16.20 -10.52 -9.84
C LEU A 244 -16.79 -10.43 -8.42
N HIS A 245 -16.96 -9.21 -7.91
CA HIS A 245 -17.59 -8.99 -6.59
C HIS A 245 -19.02 -9.52 -6.56
N LYS A 246 -19.83 -9.27 -7.59
CA LYS A 246 -21.21 -9.80 -7.68
C LYS A 246 -21.26 -11.33 -7.67
N LYS A 247 -20.29 -11.98 -8.30
CA LYS A 247 -20.19 -13.46 -8.32
C LYS A 247 -19.73 -14.04 -6.99
N GLU A 248 -18.78 -13.39 -6.35
CA GLU A 248 -18.14 -13.86 -5.10
C GLU A 248 -18.02 -12.69 -4.09
N PRO A 249 -19.14 -12.19 -3.52
CA PRO A 249 -19.14 -10.97 -2.68
C PRO A 249 -18.35 -11.12 -1.37
N HIS A 250 -18.21 -12.34 -0.87
CA HIS A 250 -17.40 -12.62 0.32
C HIS A 250 -15.90 -12.66 0.05
N LYS A 251 -15.52 -12.81 -1.22
CA LYS A 251 -14.11 -12.88 -1.63
C LYS A 251 -13.56 -11.53 -2.07
N TYR A 252 -14.30 -10.80 -2.90
CA TYR A 252 -13.86 -9.52 -3.45
C TYR A 252 -14.50 -8.36 -2.72
N SER A 253 -13.68 -7.45 -2.19
CA SER A 253 -14.12 -6.18 -1.59
C SER A 253 -13.50 -5.02 -2.36
N LEU A 254 -14.32 -4.07 -2.77
CA LEU A 254 -13.92 -2.94 -3.61
C LEU A 254 -14.14 -1.63 -2.88
N ASN A 255 -13.12 -0.79 -2.82
CA ASN A 255 -13.19 0.53 -2.23
C ASN A 255 -12.69 1.58 -3.24
N LEU A 256 -13.40 2.68 -3.37
CA LEU A 256 -12.93 3.84 -4.12
C LEU A 256 -11.88 4.59 -3.29
N SER A 257 -10.65 4.67 -3.80
CA SER A 257 -9.58 5.50 -3.24
C SER A 257 -9.44 6.75 -4.11
N HIS A 258 -10.03 7.86 -3.65
CA HIS A 258 -10.09 9.14 -4.36
C HIS A 258 -9.28 10.21 -3.64
N THR A 259 -8.20 10.67 -4.26
CA THR A 259 -7.39 11.78 -3.74
C THR A 259 -7.97 13.11 -4.23
N VAL A 260 -8.62 13.84 -3.33
CA VAL A 260 -9.18 15.16 -3.65
C VAL A 260 -8.06 16.19 -3.79
N SER A 261 -8.09 16.94 -4.86
CA SER A 261 -7.11 17.97 -5.21
C SER A 261 -7.77 19.13 -5.95
N VAL A 262 -7.02 20.21 -6.21
CA VAL A 262 -7.49 21.34 -7.04
C VAL A 262 -7.86 20.91 -8.48
N PHE A 263 -7.35 19.76 -8.95
CA PHE A 263 -7.60 19.28 -10.30
C PHE A 263 -8.94 18.56 -10.45
N ASN A 264 -9.54 18.08 -9.35
CA ASN A 264 -10.72 17.22 -9.41
C ASN A 264 -11.87 17.62 -8.47
N ILE A 265 -11.68 18.51 -7.51
CA ILE A 265 -12.67 18.83 -6.48
C ILE A 265 -14.05 19.17 -7.06
N ILE A 266 -14.10 19.93 -8.16
CA ILE A 266 -15.36 20.34 -8.82
C ILE A 266 -16.05 19.12 -9.48
N GLN A 267 -15.29 18.11 -9.92
CA GLN A 267 -15.81 16.93 -10.59
C GLN A 267 -15.95 15.70 -9.68
N SER A 268 -15.52 15.79 -8.44
CA SER A 268 -15.66 14.70 -7.47
C SER A 268 -17.11 14.20 -7.34
N PRO A 269 -18.16 15.05 -7.33
CA PRO A 269 -19.54 14.58 -7.30
C PRO A 269 -19.90 13.67 -8.49
N LYS A 270 -19.38 13.96 -9.70
CA LYS A 270 -19.63 13.15 -10.89
C LYS A 270 -18.97 11.77 -10.76
N LEU A 271 -17.76 11.69 -10.21
CA LEU A 271 -17.09 10.43 -9.95
C LEU A 271 -17.85 9.60 -8.90
N LEU A 272 -18.28 10.26 -7.81
CA LEU A 272 -19.03 9.59 -6.74
C LEU A 272 -20.37 9.06 -7.22
N ASN A 273 -21.12 9.82 -8.01
CA ASN A 273 -22.37 9.34 -8.59
C ASN A 273 -22.14 8.10 -9.48
N TRP A 274 -21.15 8.16 -10.38
CA TRP A 274 -20.79 6.99 -11.19
C TRP A 274 -20.42 5.76 -10.35
N TRP A 275 -19.70 5.98 -9.23
CA TRP A 275 -19.35 4.89 -8.32
C TRP A 275 -20.59 4.32 -7.61
N CYS A 276 -21.50 5.17 -7.14
CA CYS A 276 -22.76 4.74 -6.53
C CYS A 276 -23.62 3.95 -7.54
N ASP A 277 -23.73 4.43 -8.79
CA ASP A 277 -24.44 3.72 -9.84
C ASP A 277 -23.89 2.29 -10.03
N LEU A 278 -22.57 2.10 -9.99
CA LEU A 278 -21.96 0.76 -10.07
C LEU A 278 -22.25 -0.11 -8.84
N CYS A 279 -22.41 0.50 -7.66
CA CYS A 279 -22.75 -0.24 -6.43
C CYS A 279 -24.23 -0.68 -6.46
N ASP A 280 -25.09 0.06 -7.16
CA ASP A 280 -26.54 -0.22 -7.25
C ASP A 280 -26.89 -1.17 -8.41
N GLU A 281 -26.03 -1.28 -9.44
CA GLU A 281 -26.15 -2.26 -10.55
C GLU A 281 -25.98 -3.71 -10.05
#